data_c8a89eac102d585c044230066e76fa37
#
_entry.id   c8a89eac102d585c044230066e76fa37
#
_cell.length_a   1.000
_cell.length_b   1.000
_cell.length_c   1.000
_cell.angle_alpha   90.00
_cell.angle_beta   90.00
_cell.angle_gamma   90.00
#
_symmetry.space_group_name_H-M   'P 1'
#
loop_
_entity.id
_entity.type
_entity.pdbx_description
1 polymer ?
#
loop_
_entity_poly.entity_id
_entity_poly.type
_entity_poly.pdbx_seq_one_letter_code
_entity_poly.pdbx_strand_id
1 'polypeptide(L)'
;MQIYFNDRLSMKSDNDIFIAMSSYALINIDEFDAMSKGQQPILKYLLSKHDVKFRPPYGKVMEERQRFASFIATTNNLRPLADPTGSRRFICVYADEIDNSGTINYNQLYAQLYQELNEGRRYWFEDEDNQRIMEQNKDFQQVFGYEKMIELTFLPSEDTPDDTIPVFLKDIMKLLARKFPTFTIHKGTEIELGKRLTSMGYKYHKMNSGASYRIKEKAH
;
A
#
# COMPACT_ATOMS: atom_id res chain seq x y z
N MET A 1 26.99 11.98 -7.71
CA MET A 1 25.80 11.22 -7.19
C MET A 1 24.82 12.08 -6.39
N GLN A 2 25.28 13.04 -5.61
CA GLN A 2 24.40 13.93 -4.79
C GLN A 2 23.34 14.70 -5.60
N ILE A 3 23.56 14.97 -6.88
CA ILE A 3 22.62 15.72 -7.73
C ILE A 3 21.35 14.92 -8.08
N TYR A 4 21.40 13.59 -8.00
CA TYR A 4 20.31 12.71 -8.39
C TYR A 4 19.59 12.04 -7.21
N PHE A 5 20.05 12.29 -5.99
CA PHE A 5 19.53 11.69 -4.77
C PHE A 5 18.96 12.76 -3.84
N ASN A 6 17.76 12.54 -3.34
CA ASN A 6 17.12 13.34 -2.30
C ASN A 6 16.95 12.46 -1.06
N ASP A 7 17.64 12.81 0.02
CA ASP A 7 17.64 12.10 1.29
C ASP A 7 16.45 12.44 2.18
N ARG A 8 15.69 13.48 1.87
CA ARG A 8 14.55 13.92 2.67
C ARG A 8 13.47 14.58 1.83
N LEU A 9 12.39 13.86 1.57
CA LEU A 9 11.22 14.41 0.91
C LEU A 9 10.33 15.15 1.91
N SER A 10 10.07 16.44 1.64
CA SER A 10 9.06 17.19 2.38
C SER A 10 7.67 16.91 1.80
N MET A 11 6.80 16.27 2.60
CA MET A 11 5.40 15.99 2.23
C MET A 11 4.44 17.14 2.52
N LYS A 12 4.95 18.37 2.70
CA LYS A 12 4.12 19.54 3.08
C LYS A 12 3.44 20.22 1.90
N SER A 13 3.99 20.07 0.69
CA SER A 13 3.50 20.73 -0.52
C SER A 13 3.55 19.77 -1.69
N ASP A 14 2.42 19.55 -2.36
CA ASP A 14 2.36 18.74 -3.57
C ASP A 14 3.28 19.28 -4.66
N ASN A 15 3.41 20.60 -4.75
CA ASN A 15 4.27 21.26 -5.74
C ASN A 15 5.74 20.89 -5.52
N ASP A 16 6.22 20.89 -4.27
CA ASP A 16 7.62 20.54 -3.95
C ASP A 16 7.87 19.04 -4.20
N ILE A 17 6.87 18.19 -3.90
CA ILE A 17 6.94 16.77 -4.20
C ILE A 17 7.08 16.54 -5.71
N PHE A 18 6.27 17.21 -6.53
CA PHE A 18 6.30 17.05 -7.98
C PHE A 18 7.60 17.57 -8.60
N ILE A 19 8.13 18.68 -8.08
CA ILE A 19 9.46 19.17 -8.46
C ILE A 19 10.51 18.11 -8.13
N ALA A 20 10.50 17.54 -6.92
CA ALA A 20 11.45 16.52 -6.53
C ALA A 20 11.33 15.27 -7.44
N MET A 21 10.10 14.80 -7.71
CA MET A 21 9.86 13.63 -8.57
C MET A 21 10.35 13.82 -10.02
N SER A 22 10.40 15.04 -10.52
CA SER A 22 10.92 15.37 -11.87
C SER A 22 12.38 15.73 -11.90
N SER A 23 13.03 15.88 -10.75
CA SER A 23 14.41 16.38 -10.65
C SER A 23 15.40 15.32 -10.15
N TYR A 24 14.96 14.39 -9.31
CA TYR A 24 15.81 13.36 -8.71
C TYR A 24 15.55 11.99 -9.32
N ALA A 25 16.55 11.13 -9.35
CA ALA A 25 16.42 9.74 -9.79
C ALA A 25 15.97 8.83 -8.63
N LEU A 26 16.40 9.14 -7.40
CA LEU A 26 16.06 8.39 -6.20
C LEU A 26 15.68 9.33 -5.06
N ILE A 27 14.55 9.07 -4.44
CA ILE A 27 14.05 9.81 -3.28
C ILE A 27 13.97 8.84 -2.09
N ASN A 28 14.64 9.18 -1.00
CA ASN A 28 14.55 8.45 0.25
C ASN A 28 13.43 9.01 1.13
N ILE A 29 12.58 8.11 1.63
CA ILE A 29 11.59 8.40 2.67
C ILE A 29 12.10 7.75 3.94
N ASP A 30 12.79 8.54 4.74
CA ASP A 30 13.27 8.08 6.03
C ASP A 30 12.11 7.97 7.03
N GLU A 31 12.20 6.98 7.93
CA GLU A 31 11.16 6.72 8.93
C GLU A 31 9.74 6.61 8.33
N PHE A 32 9.54 5.68 7.39
CA PHE A 32 8.24 5.45 6.73
C PHE A 32 7.07 5.28 7.71
N ASP A 33 7.31 4.73 8.88
CA ASP A 33 6.34 4.56 9.96
C ASP A 33 5.95 5.88 10.65
N ALA A 34 6.77 6.93 10.57
CA ALA A 34 6.43 8.27 11.03
C ALA A 34 5.40 8.98 10.12
N MET A 35 5.15 8.44 8.93
CA MET A 35 4.11 8.96 8.04
C MET A 35 2.73 8.82 8.67
N SER A 36 1.99 9.94 8.71
CA SER A 36 0.60 9.93 9.17
C SER A 36 -0.29 9.05 8.27
N LYS A 37 -1.40 8.55 8.82
CA LYS A 37 -2.39 7.78 8.06
C LYS A 37 -2.91 8.51 6.81
N GLY A 38 -2.93 9.85 6.82
CA GLY A 38 -3.33 10.67 5.67
C GLY A 38 -2.27 10.75 4.56
N GLN A 39 -1.00 10.53 4.88
CA GLN A 39 0.10 10.61 3.91
C GLN A 39 0.30 9.32 3.11
N GLN A 40 -0.07 8.17 3.65
CA GLN A 40 0.05 6.90 2.93
C GLN A 40 -0.76 6.83 1.62
N PRO A 41 -2.03 7.28 1.57
CA PRO A 41 -2.77 7.38 0.30
C PRO A 41 -2.11 8.32 -0.72
N ILE A 42 -1.55 9.44 -0.25
CA ILE A 42 -0.81 10.39 -1.10
C ILE A 42 0.40 9.68 -1.72
N LEU A 43 1.19 8.96 -0.93
CA LEU A 43 2.33 8.20 -1.45
C LEU A 43 1.91 7.19 -2.52
N LYS A 44 0.82 6.44 -2.33
CA LYS A 44 0.30 5.50 -3.34
C LYS A 44 -0.07 6.21 -4.64
N TYR A 45 -0.70 7.37 -4.53
CA TYR A 45 -1.02 8.21 -5.68
C TYR A 45 0.26 8.65 -6.42
N LEU A 46 1.28 9.11 -5.68
CA LEU A 46 2.56 9.51 -6.24
C LEU A 46 3.28 8.35 -6.94
N LEU A 47 3.30 7.17 -6.32
CA LEU A 47 3.92 5.96 -6.89
C LEU A 47 3.26 5.52 -8.20
N SER A 48 1.99 5.86 -8.42
CA SER A 48 1.24 5.48 -9.62
C SER A 48 1.30 6.52 -10.75
N LYS A 49 1.93 7.68 -10.52
CA LYS A 49 2.03 8.73 -11.55
C LYS A 49 3.16 8.48 -12.52
N HIS A 50 2.89 8.71 -13.80
CA HIS A 50 3.90 8.74 -14.86
C HIS A 50 4.41 10.16 -15.09
N ASP A 51 3.51 11.14 -15.01
CA ASP A 51 3.79 12.55 -15.23
C ASP A 51 3.33 13.38 -14.05
N VAL A 52 3.99 14.49 -13.81
CA VAL A 52 3.70 15.44 -12.74
C VAL A 52 3.43 16.83 -13.31
N LYS A 53 2.42 17.50 -12.76
CA LYS A 53 2.06 18.87 -13.14
C LYS A 53 2.26 19.78 -11.94
N PHE A 54 3.11 20.78 -12.11
CA PHE A 54 3.43 21.73 -11.06
C PHE A 54 3.71 23.13 -11.63
N ARG A 55 3.67 24.11 -10.77
CA ARG A 55 4.10 25.47 -11.11
C ARG A 55 5.48 25.70 -10.53
N PRO A 56 6.51 25.95 -11.36
CA PRO A 56 7.84 26.28 -10.87
C PRO A 56 7.81 27.50 -9.96
N PRO A 57 8.73 27.62 -8.99
CA PRO A 57 8.89 28.82 -8.20
C PRO A 57 9.01 30.03 -9.10
N TYR A 58 8.21 31.07 -8.84
CA TYR A 58 8.09 32.29 -9.66
C TYR A 58 7.55 32.07 -11.09
N GLY A 59 7.22 30.86 -11.48
CA GLY A 59 6.61 30.55 -12.79
C GLY A 59 5.15 31.06 -12.89
N LYS A 60 4.76 31.54 -14.07
CA LYS A 60 3.40 31.99 -14.35
C LYS A 60 2.50 30.89 -14.90
N VAL A 61 3.10 29.84 -15.46
CA VAL A 61 2.40 28.74 -16.17
C VAL A 61 2.67 27.42 -15.46
N MET A 62 1.68 26.51 -15.52
CA MET A 62 1.84 25.12 -15.11
C MET A 62 2.72 24.41 -16.12
N GLU A 63 3.68 23.63 -15.62
CA GLU A 63 4.52 22.74 -16.43
C GLU A 63 4.12 21.29 -16.19
N GLU A 64 4.20 20.50 -17.23
CA GLU A 64 4.06 19.04 -17.17
C GLU A 64 5.43 18.42 -17.45
N ARG A 65 5.90 17.58 -16.55
CA ARG A 65 7.18 16.89 -16.67
C ARG A 65 7.03 15.41 -16.37
N GLN A 66 7.86 14.61 -17.02
CA GLN A 66 7.95 13.19 -16.73
C GLN A 66 8.53 12.97 -15.33
N ARG A 67 8.00 11.98 -14.63
CA ARG A 67 8.58 11.50 -13.38
C ARG A 67 9.82 10.67 -13.66
N PHE A 68 10.94 11.03 -13.03
CA PHE A 68 12.19 10.24 -13.05
C PHE A 68 12.41 9.47 -11.76
N ALA A 69 11.85 9.96 -10.64
CA ALA A 69 12.16 9.42 -9.33
C ALA A 69 11.61 8.02 -9.10
N SER A 70 12.49 7.13 -8.64
CA SER A 70 12.14 5.95 -7.85
C SER A 70 12.19 6.30 -6.37
N PHE A 71 11.53 5.50 -5.53
CA PHE A 71 11.49 5.72 -4.10
C PHE A 71 12.14 4.56 -3.36
N ILE A 72 12.86 4.88 -2.28
CA ILE A 72 13.29 3.93 -1.26
C ILE A 72 12.77 4.45 0.08
N ALA A 73 12.46 3.55 1.00
CA ALA A 73 12.00 3.92 2.34
C ALA A 73 12.66 3.03 3.38
N THR A 74 12.90 3.60 4.56
CA THR A 74 13.41 2.89 5.73
C THR A 74 12.36 2.88 6.84
N THR A 75 12.30 1.80 7.61
CA THR A 75 11.40 1.68 8.75
C THR A 75 11.92 0.67 9.77
N ASN A 76 11.68 0.93 11.03
CA ASN A 76 11.91 -0.02 12.13
C ASN A 76 10.68 -0.90 12.41
N ASN A 77 9.55 -0.63 11.74
CA ASN A 77 8.36 -1.42 11.89
C ASN A 77 8.42 -2.67 11.00
N LEU A 78 8.39 -3.84 11.61
CA LEU A 78 8.39 -5.12 10.89
C LEU A 78 7.14 -5.31 10.01
N ARG A 79 6.06 -4.57 10.26
CA ARG A 79 4.80 -4.65 9.52
C ARG A 79 4.31 -3.27 9.08
N PRO A 80 5.05 -2.60 8.18
CA PRO A 80 4.77 -1.21 7.80
C PRO A 80 3.56 -1.06 6.89
N LEU A 81 3.13 -2.13 6.20
CA LEU A 81 2.07 -2.06 5.19
C LEU A 81 0.69 -2.15 5.84
N ALA A 82 -0.05 -1.03 5.83
CA ALA A 82 -1.40 -0.96 6.39
C ALA A 82 -2.50 -1.35 5.38
N ASP A 83 -2.21 -1.31 4.06
CA ASP A 83 -3.17 -1.61 3.01
C ASP A 83 -2.80 -2.90 2.28
N PRO A 84 -3.59 -3.96 2.45
CA PRO A 84 -3.32 -5.23 1.78
C PRO A 84 -3.50 -5.18 0.26
N THR A 85 -4.36 -4.29 -0.26
CA THR A 85 -4.66 -4.22 -1.70
C THR A 85 -3.63 -3.43 -2.49
N GLY A 86 -2.90 -2.53 -1.84
CA GLY A 86 -1.91 -1.65 -2.46
C GLY A 86 -0.47 -2.15 -2.36
N SER A 87 -0.24 -3.30 -1.75
CA SER A 87 1.11 -3.79 -1.42
C SER A 87 2.00 -4.08 -2.65
N ARG A 88 1.41 -4.35 -3.81
CA ARG A 88 2.14 -4.57 -5.08
C ARG A 88 3.05 -3.40 -5.51
N ARG A 89 2.86 -2.20 -4.93
CA ARG A 89 3.69 -1.02 -5.21
C ARG A 89 4.96 -0.96 -4.38
N PHE A 90 5.10 -1.85 -3.40
CA PHE A 90 6.21 -1.89 -2.46
C PHE A 90 6.94 -3.22 -2.62
N ILE A 91 8.26 -3.16 -2.67
CA ILE A 91 9.13 -4.33 -2.54
C ILE A 91 9.73 -4.24 -1.15
N CYS A 92 9.19 -5.03 -0.21
CA CYS A 92 9.67 -5.05 1.16
C CYS A 92 10.82 -6.04 1.30
N VAL A 93 11.89 -5.57 1.96
CA VAL A 93 13.07 -6.37 2.27
C VAL A 93 13.39 -6.22 3.75
N TYR A 94 13.60 -7.33 4.43
CA TYR A 94 14.12 -7.32 5.78
C TYR A 94 15.64 -7.37 5.72
N ALA A 95 16.30 -6.39 6.32
CA ALA A 95 17.76 -6.33 6.45
C ALA A 95 18.13 -6.71 7.89
N ASP A 96 18.68 -7.91 8.06
CA ASP A 96 19.14 -8.42 9.35
C ASP A 96 20.56 -7.89 9.66
N GLU A 97 21.42 -7.96 8.67
CA GLU A 97 22.78 -7.44 8.75
C GLU A 97 23.08 -6.53 7.56
N ILE A 98 23.79 -5.45 7.81
CA ILE A 98 24.23 -4.51 6.78
C ILE A 98 25.75 -4.47 6.79
N ASP A 99 26.38 -5.02 5.75
CA ASP A 99 27.81 -4.93 5.56
C ASP A 99 28.18 -3.62 4.82
N ASN A 100 28.80 -2.70 5.54
CA ASN A 100 29.32 -1.43 5.00
C ASN A 100 30.82 -1.51 4.68
N SER A 101 31.48 -2.65 4.85
CA SER A 101 32.93 -2.80 4.67
C SER A 101 33.33 -2.93 3.20
N GLY A 102 32.41 -3.31 2.33
CA GLY A 102 32.66 -3.55 0.92
C GLY A 102 32.82 -2.28 0.09
N THR A 103 33.79 -2.26 -0.82
CA THR A 103 33.91 -1.18 -1.81
C THR A 103 33.16 -1.58 -3.08
N ILE A 104 32.13 -0.81 -3.43
CA ILE A 104 31.37 -1.05 -4.66
C ILE A 104 32.17 -0.51 -5.86
N ASN A 105 32.44 -1.37 -6.84
CA ASN A 105 32.98 -0.96 -8.12
C ASN A 105 31.87 -0.39 -9.01
N TYR A 106 31.61 0.90 -8.89
CA TYR A 106 30.55 1.57 -9.64
C TYR A 106 30.71 1.48 -11.16
N ASN A 107 31.94 1.48 -11.67
CA ASN A 107 32.15 1.34 -13.12
C ASN A 107 31.68 -0.01 -13.62
N GLN A 108 31.98 -1.07 -12.89
CA GLN A 108 31.53 -2.44 -13.23
C GLN A 108 30.00 -2.57 -13.08
N LEU A 109 29.41 -2.01 -12.03
CA LEU A 109 27.98 -1.99 -11.81
C LEU A 109 27.24 -1.29 -12.96
N TYR A 110 27.69 -0.09 -13.35
CA TYR A 110 27.06 0.64 -14.45
C TYR A 110 27.28 -0.03 -15.80
N ALA A 111 28.42 -0.65 -16.04
CA ALA A 111 28.68 -1.43 -17.26
C ALA A 111 27.71 -2.62 -17.37
N GLN A 112 27.49 -3.34 -16.28
CA GLN A 112 26.50 -4.44 -16.23
C GLN A 112 25.09 -3.95 -16.52
N LEU A 113 24.63 -2.88 -15.85
CA LEU A 113 23.30 -2.33 -16.06
C LEU A 113 23.10 -1.86 -17.52
N TYR A 114 24.12 -1.23 -18.10
CA TYR A 114 24.09 -0.80 -19.49
C TYR A 114 24.00 -1.99 -20.46
N GLN A 115 24.76 -3.04 -20.20
CA GLN A 115 24.68 -4.27 -21.00
C GLN A 115 23.30 -4.92 -20.90
N GLU A 116 22.75 -5.08 -19.69
CA GLU A 116 21.43 -5.68 -19.47
C GLU A 116 20.32 -4.89 -20.19
N LEU A 117 20.38 -3.54 -20.20
CA LEU A 117 19.45 -2.70 -20.94
C LEU A 117 19.57 -2.90 -22.45
N ASN A 118 20.79 -2.98 -22.98
CA ASN A 118 21.01 -3.21 -24.42
C ASN A 118 20.58 -4.60 -24.87
N GLU A 119 20.66 -5.59 -24.01
CA GLU A 119 20.14 -6.96 -24.23
C GLU A 119 18.61 -7.03 -24.13
N GLY A 120 17.94 -5.93 -23.83
CA GLY A 120 16.47 -5.85 -23.74
C GLY A 120 15.92 -6.46 -22.44
N ARG A 121 16.73 -6.52 -21.37
CA ARG A 121 16.25 -7.01 -20.08
C ARG A 121 15.09 -6.14 -19.59
N ARG A 122 13.98 -6.80 -19.21
CA ARG A 122 12.79 -6.15 -18.70
C ARG A 122 13.07 -5.49 -17.34
N TYR A 123 12.69 -4.22 -17.20
CA TYR A 123 12.84 -3.42 -15.98
C TYR A 123 11.49 -2.98 -15.37
N TRP A 124 10.38 -3.57 -15.84
CA TRP A 124 9.05 -3.36 -15.29
C TRP A 124 8.45 -4.69 -14.80
N PHE A 125 7.46 -4.62 -13.92
CA PHE A 125 6.76 -5.78 -13.38
C PHE A 125 5.48 -6.05 -14.15
N GLU A 126 5.17 -7.32 -14.37
CA GLU A 126 3.92 -7.82 -14.94
C GLU A 126 3.06 -8.48 -13.86
N ASP A 127 1.89 -9.01 -14.24
CA ASP A 127 0.92 -9.54 -13.29
C ASP A 127 1.48 -10.68 -12.43
N GLU A 128 2.31 -11.55 -12.98
CA GLU A 128 2.96 -12.63 -12.23
C GLU A 128 3.96 -12.09 -11.20
N ASP A 129 4.72 -11.06 -11.56
CA ASP A 129 5.67 -10.41 -10.65
C ASP A 129 4.90 -9.69 -9.53
N ASN A 130 3.79 -9.02 -9.88
CA ASN A 130 2.93 -8.36 -8.91
C ASN A 130 2.35 -9.36 -7.89
N GLN A 131 1.92 -10.54 -8.35
CA GLN A 131 1.44 -11.60 -7.46
C GLN A 131 2.54 -12.09 -6.52
N ARG A 132 3.75 -12.30 -7.04
CA ARG A 132 4.92 -12.69 -6.24
C ARG A 132 5.28 -11.65 -5.19
N ILE A 133 5.30 -10.37 -5.58
CA ILE A 133 5.53 -9.24 -4.66
C ILE A 133 4.46 -9.22 -3.56
N MET A 134 3.19 -9.37 -3.93
CA MET A 134 2.10 -9.38 -2.95
C MET A 134 2.20 -10.57 -1.98
N GLU A 135 2.64 -11.73 -2.45
CA GLU A 135 2.86 -12.91 -1.60
C GLU A 135 3.99 -12.66 -0.60
N GLN A 136 5.14 -12.16 -1.06
CA GLN A 136 6.27 -11.80 -0.19
C GLN A 136 5.89 -10.72 0.83
N ASN A 137 5.05 -9.77 0.45
CA ASN A 137 4.64 -8.68 1.31
C ASN A 137 3.66 -9.08 2.43
N LYS A 138 3.13 -10.30 2.45
CA LYS A 138 2.22 -10.77 3.51
C LYS A 138 2.84 -10.66 4.90
N ASP A 139 4.13 -10.97 5.02
CA ASP A 139 4.84 -10.93 6.29
C ASP A 139 5.04 -9.49 6.81
N PHE A 140 5.01 -8.52 5.90
CA PHE A 140 5.16 -7.09 6.20
C PHE A 140 3.83 -6.37 6.41
N GLN A 141 2.70 -7.06 6.34
CA GLN A 141 1.39 -6.45 6.52
C GLN A 141 1.00 -6.36 7.98
N GLN A 142 0.33 -5.26 8.34
CA GLN A 142 -0.24 -5.09 9.67
C GLN A 142 -1.31 -6.13 9.92
N VAL A 143 -1.27 -6.73 11.10
CA VAL A 143 -2.33 -7.62 11.58
C VAL A 143 -3.40 -6.77 12.22
N PHE A 144 -4.59 -6.79 11.65
CA PHE A 144 -5.75 -6.12 12.19
C PHE A 144 -6.62 -7.12 12.96
N GLY A 145 -7.16 -6.71 14.09
CA GLY A 145 -8.28 -7.42 14.73
C GLY A 145 -9.54 -7.33 13.85
N TYR A 146 -10.51 -8.21 14.11
CA TYR A 146 -11.75 -8.29 13.31
C TYR A 146 -12.50 -6.94 13.25
N GLU A 147 -12.55 -6.20 14.36
CA GLU A 147 -13.18 -4.87 14.41
C GLU A 147 -12.58 -3.93 13.37
N LYS A 148 -11.25 -3.89 13.34
CA LYS A 148 -10.55 -2.99 12.41
C LYS A 148 -10.73 -3.40 10.96
N MET A 149 -10.75 -4.70 10.68
CA MET A 149 -11.04 -5.22 9.34
C MET A 149 -12.46 -4.85 8.89
N ILE A 150 -13.44 -4.98 9.80
CA ILE A 150 -14.84 -4.59 9.57
C ILE A 150 -14.92 -3.09 9.29
N GLU A 151 -14.37 -2.24 10.16
CA GLU A 151 -14.34 -0.77 9.99
C GLU A 151 -13.72 -0.34 8.67
N LEU A 152 -12.66 -0.98 8.23
CA LEU A 152 -11.98 -0.64 6.98
C LEU A 152 -12.77 -1.07 5.74
N THR A 153 -13.61 -2.09 5.88
CA THR A 153 -14.33 -2.70 4.74
C THR A 153 -15.74 -2.15 4.57
N PHE A 154 -16.45 -1.95 5.67
CA PHE A 154 -17.88 -1.67 5.64
C PHE A 154 -18.23 -0.29 6.20
N LEU A 155 -19.36 0.24 5.78
CA LEU A 155 -19.94 1.45 6.39
C LEU A 155 -20.25 1.17 7.87
N PRO A 156 -20.18 2.19 8.76
CA PRO A 156 -20.70 2.05 10.12
C PRO A 156 -22.12 1.53 10.14
N SER A 157 -22.50 0.82 11.20
CA SER A 157 -23.85 0.21 11.31
C SER A 157 -24.96 1.26 11.26
N GLU A 158 -24.73 2.45 11.84
CA GLU A 158 -25.62 3.60 11.80
C GLU A 158 -25.80 4.20 10.41
N ASP A 159 -24.78 4.11 9.56
CA ASP A 159 -24.79 4.64 8.18
C ASP A 159 -25.28 3.59 7.16
N THR A 160 -25.55 2.36 7.62
CA THR A 160 -26.04 1.29 6.74
C THR A 160 -27.56 1.43 6.55
N PRO A 161 -28.03 1.69 5.30
CA PRO A 161 -29.47 1.89 5.05
C PRO A 161 -30.32 0.69 5.48
N ASP A 162 -31.52 0.97 5.99
CA ASP A 162 -32.44 -0.06 6.50
C ASP A 162 -32.95 -1.04 5.42
N ASP A 163 -32.92 -0.64 4.16
CA ASP A 163 -33.27 -1.44 2.99
C ASP A 163 -32.10 -2.27 2.44
N THR A 164 -30.92 -2.20 3.05
CA THR A 164 -29.74 -3.00 2.63
C THR A 164 -30.05 -4.48 2.76
N ILE A 165 -29.83 -5.23 1.68
CA ILE A 165 -30.01 -6.68 1.66
C ILE A 165 -29.00 -7.34 2.60
N PRO A 166 -29.43 -8.21 3.54
CA PRO A 166 -28.50 -8.88 4.43
C PRO A 166 -27.53 -9.80 3.69
N VAL A 167 -26.25 -9.75 4.06
CA VAL A 167 -25.18 -10.55 3.49
C VAL A 167 -24.88 -11.74 4.42
N PHE A 168 -24.70 -12.93 3.86
CA PHE A 168 -24.35 -14.10 4.66
C PHE A 168 -22.97 -13.94 5.30
N LEU A 169 -22.85 -14.37 6.55
CA LEU A 169 -21.60 -14.30 7.31
C LEU A 169 -20.45 -15.00 6.57
N LYS A 170 -20.73 -16.11 5.89
CA LYS A 170 -19.75 -16.81 5.05
C LYS A 170 -19.21 -15.96 3.91
N ASP A 171 -20.03 -15.12 3.31
CA ASP A 171 -19.61 -14.24 2.21
C ASP A 171 -18.87 -13.01 2.73
N ILE A 172 -19.24 -12.51 3.92
CA ILE A 172 -18.45 -11.52 4.66
C ILE A 172 -17.03 -12.06 4.93
N MET A 173 -16.92 -13.31 5.42
CA MET A 173 -15.64 -13.96 5.69
C MET A 173 -14.79 -14.10 4.42
N LYS A 174 -15.37 -14.51 3.29
CA LYS A 174 -14.66 -14.58 1.99
C LYS A 174 -14.18 -13.22 1.53
N LEU A 175 -15.00 -12.18 1.69
CA LEU A 175 -14.62 -10.82 1.35
C LEU A 175 -13.46 -10.33 2.20
N LEU A 176 -13.50 -10.55 3.52
CA LEU A 176 -12.42 -10.19 4.42
C LEU A 176 -11.13 -10.97 4.11
N ALA A 177 -11.22 -12.27 3.82
CA ALA A 177 -10.07 -13.09 3.43
C ALA A 177 -9.43 -12.60 2.12
N ARG A 178 -10.24 -12.12 1.19
CA ARG A 178 -9.74 -11.54 -0.06
C ARG A 178 -9.06 -10.18 0.15
N LYS A 179 -9.59 -9.34 1.09
CA LYS A 179 -9.05 -8.00 1.37
C LYS A 179 -7.86 -8.01 2.32
N PHE A 180 -7.83 -8.95 3.26
CA PHE A 180 -6.82 -9.02 4.31
C PHE A 180 -6.11 -10.38 4.28
N PRO A 181 -4.90 -10.48 3.75
CA PRO A 181 -4.14 -11.74 3.73
C PRO A 181 -3.88 -12.33 5.12
N THR A 182 -3.93 -11.48 6.16
CA THR A 182 -3.81 -11.91 7.57
C THR A 182 -5.11 -12.48 8.17
N PHE A 183 -6.23 -12.37 7.44
CA PHE A 183 -7.49 -12.98 7.86
C PHE A 183 -7.49 -14.47 7.52
N THR A 184 -7.38 -15.30 8.55
CA THR A 184 -7.41 -16.76 8.41
C THR A 184 -8.74 -17.32 8.87
N ILE A 185 -9.29 -18.25 8.08
CA ILE A 185 -10.53 -18.94 8.42
C ILE A 185 -10.19 -20.24 9.14
N HIS A 186 -10.56 -20.33 10.41
CA HIS A 186 -10.38 -21.52 11.26
C HIS A 186 -11.68 -21.86 11.99
N LYS A 187 -11.70 -23.02 12.68
CA LYS A 187 -12.87 -23.43 13.45
C LYS A 187 -13.12 -22.42 14.56
N GLY A 188 -14.21 -21.67 14.46
CA GLY A 188 -14.59 -20.62 15.42
C GLY A 188 -14.57 -19.22 14.85
N THR A 189 -13.88 -18.95 13.74
CA THR A 189 -13.86 -17.62 13.07
C THR A 189 -15.28 -17.09 12.82
N GLU A 190 -16.20 -17.97 12.39
CA GLU A 190 -17.61 -17.60 12.14
C GLU A 190 -18.29 -17.08 13.41
N ILE A 191 -18.09 -17.77 14.54
CA ILE A 191 -18.68 -17.40 15.83
C ILE A 191 -18.08 -16.09 16.32
N GLU A 192 -16.76 -15.94 16.23
CA GLU A 192 -16.06 -14.77 16.71
C GLU A 192 -16.38 -13.53 15.87
N LEU A 193 -16.34 -13.65 14.55
CA LEU A 193 -16.70 -12.56 13.65
C LEU A 193 -18.16 -12.14 13.84
N GLY A 194 -19.07 -13.11 14.01
CA GLY A 194 -20.48 -12.83 14.27
C GLY A 194 -20.69 -12.05 15.57
N LYS A 195 -19.99 -12.41 16.66
CA LYS A 195 -20.01 -11.65 17.91
C LYS A 195 -19.52 -10.22 17.72
N ARG A 196 -18.45 -10.02 16.94
CA ARG A 196 -17.91 -8.69 16.68
C ARG A 196 -18.85 -7.83 15.84
N LEU A 197 -19.42 -8.36 14.78
CA LEU A 197 -20.43 -7.65 13.98
C LEU A 197 -21.62 -7.22 14.85
N THR A 198 -22.11 -8.10 15.72
CA THR A 198 -23.21 -7.78 16.64
C THR A 198 -22.80 -6.69 17.65
N SER A 199 -21.59 -6.76 18.24
CA SER A 199 -21.10 -5.75 19.19
C SER A 199 -20.88 -4.39 18.54
N MET A 200 -20.62 -4.35 17.23
CA MET A 200 -20.49 -3.12 16.43
C MET A 200 -21.84 -2.58 15.92
N GLY A 201 -22.96 -3.17 16.34
CA GLY A 201 -24.31 -2.69 16.05
C GLY A 201 -24.91 -3.15 14.73
N TYR A 202 -24.24 -4.02 13.96
CA TYR A 202 -24.83 -4.54 12.72
C TYR A 202 -26.00 -5.46 13.00
N LYS A 203 -27.13 -5.22 12.31
CA LYS A 203 -28.38 -5.97 12.51
C LYS A 203 -28.25 -7.41 12.00
N TYR A 204 -28.40 -8.37 12.91
CA TYR A 204 -28.39 -9.80 12.62
C TYR A 204 -29.73 -10.26 12.05
N HIS A 205 -29.68 -11.10 11.03
CA HIS A 205 -30.84 -11.77 10.44
C HIS A 205 -30.59 -13.28 10.35
N LYS A 206 -31.49 -14.07 10.89
CA LYS A 206 -31.45 -15.54 10.74
C LYS A 206 -32.16 -15.91 9.45
N MET A 207 -31.44 -16.54 8.52
CA MET A 207 -31.98 -17.09 7.29
C MET A 207 -31.88 -18.62 7.32
N ASN A 208 -32.68 -19.33 6.51
CA ASN A 208 -32.67 -20.82 6.45
C ASN A 208 -31.28 -21.38 6.10
N SER A 209 -30.45 -20.62 5.38
CA SER A 209 -29.09 -20.99 4.92
C SER A 209 -27.98 -20.54 5.84
N GLY A 210 -28.26 -19.86 6.97
CA GLY A 210 -27.26 -19.45 7.96
C GLY A 210 -27.41 -18.03 8.50
N ALA A 211 -26.40 -17.62 9.25
CA ALA A 211 -26.30 -16.28 9.82
C ALA A 211 -26.05 -15.24 8.70
N SER A 212 -26.77 -14.12 8.77
CA SER A 212 -26.56 -12.99 7.87
C SER A 212 -26.62 -11.67 8.65
N TYR A 213 -26.00 -10.65 8.10
CA TYR A 213 -25.94 -9.31 8.69
C TYR A 213 -26.29 -8.24 7.66
N ARG A 214 -27.02 -7.23 8.09
CA ARG A 214 -27.27 -6.06 7.27
C ARG A 214 -26.01 -5.18 7.30
N ILE A 215 -25.25 -5.23 6.22
CA ILE A 215 -23.92 -4.62 6.11
C ILE A 215 -23.69 -4.17 4.68
N LYS A 216 -23.06 -3.03 4.49
CA LYS A 216 -22.77 -2.45 3.18
C LYS A 216 -21.27 -2.15 3.05
N GLU A 217 -20.67 -2.63 1.98
CA GLU A 217 -19.27 -2.35 1.66
C GLU A 217 -19.08 -0.87 1.32
N LYS A 218 -17.98 -0.27 1.77
CA LYS A 218 -17.59 1.10 1.39
C LYS A 218 -17.29 1.16 -0.10
N ALA A 219 -17.81 2.17 -0.77
CA ALA A 219 -17.37 2.50 -2.12
C ALA A 219 -15.87 2.90 -2.09
N HIS A 220 -15.13 2.42 -3.05
CA HIS A 220 -13.70 2.75 -3.21
C HIS A 220 -13.53 4.06 -3.98
#